data_f9c01187aa70fe35decf68c1d5113596
#
_entry.id   f9c01187aa70fe35decf68c1d5113596
#
_cell.length_a   1.000
_cell.length_b   1.000
_cell.length_c   1.000
_cell.angle_alpha   90.00
_cell.angle_beta   90.00
_cell.angle_gamma   90.00
#
_symmetry.space_group_name_H-M   'P 1'
#
loop_
_entity.id
_entity.type
_entity.pdbx_description
1 polymer ?
#
loop_
_entity_poly.entity_id
_entity_poly.type
_entity_poly.pdbx_seq_one_letter_code
_entity_poly.pdbx_strand_id
1 'polypeptide(L)'
;ASNTFEADDLIGGVASKVRQANVQPVFVSRDKDLIQLVQSSDLYWDFGKSQPKSRSQLEAELNIGCGQMADLLALMGDSSDSIAGVPGIGAKTARELLSHYPDIDAIMEHLDQLQDLPVRGAKKLADRLDAHRDQLFLSRQLATIVTDVDEAPGLQEIGWQGIYQDAFELFCDEMGFGTAFTGRANQLKQRNQSTLTR
;
A
#
# COMPACT_ATOMS: atom_id res chain seq x y z
N ALA A 1 -16.74 -6.00 -6.14
CA ALA A 1 -16.77 -5.85 -4.69
C ALA A 1 -16.64 -7.24 -4.07
N SER A 2 -15.83 -7.37 -3.04
CA SER A 2 -15.72 -8.60 -2.23
C SER A 2 -16.50 -8.43 -0.93
N ASN A 3 -16.98 -9.55 -0.37
CA ASN A 3 -17.53 -9.61 0.97
C ASN A 3 -16.52 -10.20 1.98
N THR A 4 -15.35 -10.62 1.51
CA THR A 4 -14.34 -11.34 2.27
C THR A 4 -13.06 -10.52 2.43
N PHE A 5 -12.67 -9.81 1.36
CA PHE A 5 -11.41 -9.09 1.26
C PHE A 5 -11.62 -7.57 1.24
N GLU A 6 -10.66 -6.85 1.80
CA GLU A 6 -10.60 -5.40 1.72
C GLU A 6 -10.18 -4.92 0.32
N ALA A 7 -10.35 -3.62 0.06
CA ALA A 7 -9.94 -3.04 -1.22
C ALA A 7 -8.44 -3.22 -1.49
N ASP A 8 -7.63 -3.12 -0.45
CA ASP A 8 -6.17 -3.22 -0.53
C ASP A 8 -5.71 -4.64 -0.86
N ASP A 9 -6.40 -5.67 -0.33
CA ASP A 9 -6.17 -7.06 -0.70
C ASP A 9 -6.48 -7.30 -2.19
N LEU A 10 -7.62 -6.76 -2.66
CA LEU A 10 -7.97 -6.84 -4.08
C LEU A 10 -6.93 -6.14 -4.96
N ILE A 11 -6.43 -4.97 -4.56
CA ILE A 11 -5.36 -4.26 -5.26
C ILE A 11 -4.08 -5.11 -5.26
N GLY A 12 -3.73 -5.71 -4.13
CA GLY A 12 -2.60 -6.63 -3.99
C GLY A 12 -2.71 -7.84 -4.91
N GLY A 13 -3.88 -8.47 -4.95
CA GLY A 13 -4.19 -9.59 -5.82
C GLY A 13 -4.10 -9.24 -7.31
N VAL A 14 -4.68 -8.09 -7.73
CA VAL A 14 -4.55 -7.58 -9.09
C VAL A 14 -3.08 -7.34 -9.44
N ALA A 15 -2.34 -6.64 -8.58
CA ALA A 15 -0.93 -6.35 -8.82
C ALA A 15 -0.10 -7.62 -8.99
N SER A 16 -0.37 -8.66 -8.19
CA SER A 16 0.26 -9.98 -8.30
C SER A 16 -0.01 -10.61 -9.68
N LYS A 17 -1.28 -10.65 -10.11
CA LYS A 17 -1.70 -11.25 -11.39
C LYS A 17 -1.15 -10.51 -12.62
N VAL A 18 -1.15 -9.17 -12.61
CA VAL A 18 -0.64 -8.40 -13.76
C VAL A 18 0.88 -8.48 -13.91
N ARG A 19 1.63 -8.61 -12.80
CA ARG A 19 3.08 -8.85 -12.85
C ARG A 19 3.42 -10.18 -13.53
N GLN A 20 2.64 -11.23 -13.28
CA GLN A 20 2.79 -12.52 -13.97
C GLN A 20 2.61 -12.40 -15.50
N ALA A 21 1.85 -11.42 -15.95
CA ALA A 21 1.67 -11.08 -17.38
C ALA A 21 2.70 -10.04 -17.87
N ASN A 22 3.77 -9.75 -17.12
CA ASN A 22 4.79 -8.75 -17.41
C ASN A 22 4.24 -7.32 -17.58
N VAL A 23 3.17 -6.98 -16.87
CA VAL A 23 2.62 -5.62 -16.82
C VAL A 23 3.12 -4.94 -15.54
N GLN A 24 3.61 -3.73 -15.68
CA GLN A 24 4.11 -2.91 -14.56
C GLN A 24 2.95 -2.25 -13.81
N PRO A 25 2.73 -2.57 -12.52
CA PRO A 25 1.79 -1.84 -11.69
C PRO A 25 2.23 -0.40 -11.42
N VAL A 26 1.27 0.52 -11.42
CA VAL A 26 1.42 1.87 -10.90
C VAL A 26 0.34 2.08 -9.84
N PHE A 27 0.74 2.10 -8.57
CA PHE A 27 -0.19 2.35 -7.45
C PHE A 27 -0.46 3.84 -7.34
N VAL A 28 -1.65 4.26 -7.73
CA VAL A 28 -2.08 5.66 -7.64
C VAL A 28 -2.94 5.81 -6.39
N SER A 29 -2.33 6.23 -5.29
CA SER A 29 -2.99 6.35 -3.99
C SER A 29 -2.29 7.37 -3.09
N ARG A 30 -3.02 7.80 -2.05
CA ARG A 30 -2.45 8.53 -0.90
C ARG A 30 -2.27 7.63 0.31
N ASP A 31 -2.75 6.41 0.22
CA ASP A 31 -2.66 5.41 1.25
C ASP A 31 -1.24 4.81 1.29
N LYS A 32 -0.58 4.98 2.42
CA LYS A 32 0.82 4.53 2.58
C LYS A 32 0.93 3.03 2.75
N ASP A 33 -0.15 2.36 3.15
CA ASP A 33 -0.13 0.92 3.40
C ASP A 33 0.10 0.14 2.12
N LEU A 34 -0.42 0.65 0.98
CA LEU A 34 -0.14 0.13 -0.34
C LEU A 34 1.35 0.15 -0.74
N ILE A 35 2.19 0.88 -0.01
CA ILE A 35 3.66 0.88 -0.27
C ILE A 35 4.25 -0.51 -0.02
N GLN A 36 3.68 -1.31 0.90
CA GLN A 36 4.14 -2.68 1.13
C GLN A 36 4.06 -3.57 -0.12
N LEU A 37 3.17 -3.23 -1.05
CA LEU A 37 2.95 -3.98 -2.29
C LEU A 37 3.99 -3.66 -3.38
N VAL A 38 4.75 -2.56 -3.25
CA VAL A 38 5.63 -2.04 -4.32
C VAL A 38 6.86 -2.92 -4.49
N GLN A 39 6.99 -3.56 -5.65
CA GLN A 39 8.16 -4.36 -6.05
C GLN A 39 9.14 -3.54 -6.92
N SER A 40 10.25 -4.16 -7.31
CA SER A 40 11.36 -3.47 -7.99
C SER A 40 10.98 -2.77 -9.30
N SER A 41 10.02 -3.32 -10.04
CA SER A 41 9.55 -2.76 -11.31
C SER A 41 8.41 -1.77 -11.19
N ASP A 42 7.78 -1.68 -10.01
CA ASP A 42 6.55 -0.95 -9.82
C ASP A 42 6.77 0.53 -9.53
N LEU A 43 5.69 1.30 -9.62
CA LEU A 43 5.68 2.70 -9.23
C LEU A 43 4.55 2.96 -8.21
N TYR A 44 4.81 3.88 -7.31
CA TYR A 44 3.81 4.45 -6.40
C TYR A 44 3.65 5.95 -6.68
N TRP A 45 2.42 6.43 -6.75
CA TRP A 45 2.14 7.82 -7.09
C TRP A 45 1.06 8.45 -6.20
N ASP A 46 1.46 9.36 -5.31
CA ASP A 46 0.51 10.28 -4.65
C ASP A 46 0.14 11.37 -5.65
N PHE A 47 -0.90 11.10 -6.44
CA PHE A 47 -1.36 11.97 -7.52
C PHE A 47 -1.74 13.36 -6.95
N GLY A 48 -1.19 14.40 -7.55
CA GLY A 48 -1.42 15.78 -7.13
C GLY A 48 -0.38 16.35 -6.16
N LYS A 49 0.46 15.51 -5.55
CA LYS A 49 1.57 15.98 -4.69
C LYS A 49 2.95 15.76 -5.27
N SER A 50 3.15 14.65 -5.98
CA SER A 50 4.48 14.25 -6.43
C SER A 50 4.45 13.65 -7.84
N GLN A 51 5.63 13.35 -8.39
CA GLN A 51 5.79 12.46 -9.53
C GLN A 51 5.76 11.00 -9.05
N PRO A 52 5.47 10.02 -9.94
CA PRO A 52 5.59 8.61 -9.59
C PRO A 52 6.98 8.28 -9.06
N LYS A 53 7.04 7.46 -8.01
CA LYS A 53 8.27 7.05 -7.34
C LYS A 53 8.51 5.57 -7.53
N SER A 54 9.76 5.21 -7.77
CA SER A 54 10.20 3.82 -7.74
C SER A 54 10.32 3.30 -6.31
N ARG A 55 10.41 1.98 -6.16
CA ARG A 55 10.67 1.33 -4.88
C ARG A 55 11.90 1.93 -4.17
N SER A 56 13.01 2.07 -4.86
CA SER A 56 14.25 2.60 -4.26
C SER A 56 14.10 4.05 -3.76
N GLN A 57 13.32 4.87 -4.44
CA GLN A 57 13.03 6.24 -4.00
C GLN A 57 12.15 6.25 -2.74
N LEU A 58 11.15 5.35 -2.67
CA LEU A 58 10.31 5.20 -1.48
C LEU A 58 11.12 4.71 -0.29
N GLU A 59 11.94 3.67 -0.46
CA GLU A 59 12.80 3.11 0.59
C GLU A 59 13.79 4.14 1.13
N ALA A 60 14.38 4.97 0.26
CA ALA A 60 15.25 6.07 0.66
C ALA A 60 14.51 7.15 1.48
N GLU A 61 13.26 7.48 1.14
CA GLU A 61 12.46 8.46 1.87
C GLU A 61 11.94 7.92 3.21
N LEU A 62 11.55 6.65 3.25
CA LEU A 62 11.01 6.00 4.43
C LEU A 62 12.10 5.55 5.41
N ASN A 63 13.32 5.36 4.90
CA ASN A 63 14.45 4.76 5.61
C ASN A 63 14.15 3.33 6.11
N ILE A 64 13.32 2.60 5.36
CA ILE A 64 12.99 1.17 5.53
C ILE A 64 12.70 0.56 4.16
N GLY A 65 12.74 -0.76 4.05
CA GLY A 65 12.26 -1.49 2.88
C GLY A 65 10.74 -1.38 2.71
N CYS A 66 10.25 -1.29 1.47
CA CYS A 66 8.80 -1.26 1.21
C CYS A 66 8.07 -2.46 1.84
N GLY A 67 8.68 -3.65 1.80
CA GLY A 67 8.11 -4.85 2.43
C GLY A 67 8.06 -4.83 3.96
N GLN A 68 8.73 -3.87 4.61
CA GLN A 68 8.71 -3.71 6.06
C GLN A 68 7.57 -2.80 6.56
N MET A 69 6.67 -2.36 5.66
CA MET A 69 5.61 -1.41 6.04
C MET A 69 4.66 -2.00 7.09
N ALA A 70 4.24 -3.26 6.94
CA ALA A 70 3.39 -3.93 7.93
C ALA A 70 4.07 -4.05 9.31
N ASP A 71 5.37 -4.35 9.33
CA ASP A 71 6.17 -4.38 10.56
C ASP A 71 6.30 -2.99 11.20
N LEU A 72 6.49 -1.95 10.38
CA LEU A 72 6.52 -0.57 10.86
C LEU A 72 5.22 -0.20 11.57
N LEU A 73 4.07 -0.49 10.95
CA LEU A 73 2.74 -0.22 11.49
C LEU A 73 2.48 -1.04 12.76
N ALA A 74 2.87 -2.31 12.79
CA ALA A 74 2.74 -3.14 13.97
C ALA A 74 3.56 -2.63 15.16
N LEU A 75 4.76 -2.12 14.92
CA LEU A 75 5.61 -1.55 15.96
C LEU A 75 5.08 -0.22 16.49
N MET A 76 4.73 0.73 15.59
CA MET A 76 4.36 2.08 16.00
C MET A 76 2.86 2.29 16.21
N GLY A 77 2.03 1.40 15.67
CA GLY A 77 0.58 1.53 15.59
C GLY A 77 0.13 2.44 14.46
N ASP A 78 -1.13 2.26 14.06
CA ASP A 78 -1.87 3.19 13.21
C ASP A 78 -3.26 3.45 13.77
N SER A 79 -3.54 4.69 14.13
CA SER A 79 -4.82 5.09 14.71
C SER A 79 -5.94 5.18 13.67
N SER A 80 -5.61 5.36 12.36
CA SER A 80 -6.61 5.39 11.29
C SER A 80 -7.26 4.03 11.11
N ASP A 81 -6.47 2.95 11.22
CA ASP A 81 -6.93 1.59 11.02
C ASP A 81 -7.09 0.81 12.33
N SER A 82 -7.04 1.53 13.46
CA SER A 82 -7.17 0.93 14.80
C SER A 82 -6.11 -0.15 15.09
N ILE A 83 -4.94 -0.05 14.46
CA ILE A 83 -3.81 -0.95 14.70
C ILE A 83 -3.07 -0.50 15.96
N ALA A 84 -3.01 -1.38 16.95
CA ALA A 84 -2.33 -1.09 18.20
C ALA A 84 -0.81 -1.28 18.04
N GLY A 85 -0.04 -0.22 18.31
CA GLY A 85 1.41 -0.32 18.38
C GLY A 85 1.90 -0.78 19.76
N VAL A 86 3.22 -1.00 19.87
CA VAL A 86 3.87 -1.28 21.14
C VAL A 86 4.04 0.04 21.92
N PRO A 87 3.51 0.14 23.15
CA PRO A 87 3.57 1.37 23.94
C PRO A 87 5.00 1.93 24.07
N GLY A 88 5.18 3.19 23.68
CA GLY A 88 6.47 3.88 23.72
C GLY A 88 7.43 3.54 22.57
N ILE A 89 6.98 2.84 21.55
CA ILE A 89 7.66 2.69 20.27
C ILE A 89 6.95 3.60 19.26
N GLY A 90 7.58 4.70 18.87
CA GLY A 90 7.09 5.57 17.80
C GLY A 90 7.86 5.35 16.52
N ALA A 91 7.45 6.04 15.45
CA ALA A 91 7.99 5.90 14.11
C ALA A 91 9.54 5.96 14.03
N LYS A 92 10.19 6.79 14.83
CA LYS A 92 11.65 6.89 14.85
C LYS A 92 12.31 5.60 15.37
N THR A 93 11.81 5.07 16.49
CA THR A 93 12.34 3.83 17.08
C THR A 93 12.03 2.63 16.20
N ALA A 94 10.81 2.57 15.65
CA ALA A 94 10.41 1.48 14.76
C ALA A 94 11.28 1.43 13.49
N ARG A 95 11.54 2.58 12.85
CA ARG A 95 12.44 2.63 11.68
C ARG A 95 13.88 2.26 12.04
N GLU A 96 14.37 2.67 13.18
CA GLU A 96 15.72 2.30 13.63
C GLU A 96 15.83 0.78 13.84
N LEU A 97 14.82 0.14 14.45
CA LEU A 97 14.75 -1.31 14.57
C LEU A 97 14.78 -1.98 13.19
N LEU A 98 13.93 -1.54 12.27
CA LEU A 98 13.81 -2.13 10.93
C LEU A 98 14.98 -1.79 10.00
N SER A 99 15.83 -0.82 10.35
CA SER A 99 17.08 -0.59 9.63
C SER A 99 18.18 -1.58 10.01
N HIS A 100 18.09 -2.19 11.20
CA HIS A 100 19.02 -3.20 11.68
C HIS A 100 18.53 -4.63 11.50
N TYR A 101 17.23 -4.84 11.48
CA TYR A 101 16.58 -6.15 11.36
C TYR A 101 15.63 -6.19 10.17
N PRO A 102 15.57 -7.32 9.44
CA PRO A 102 14.73 -7.43 8.24
C PRO A 102 13.23 -7.38 8.56
N ASP A 103 12.81 -7.84 9.73
CA ASP A 103 11.41 -7.97 10.15
C ASP A 103 11.27 -8.08 11.66
N ILE A 104 10.03 -8.16 12.13
CA ILE A 104 9.70 -8.33 13.57
C ILE A 104 10.20 -9.67 14.10
N ASP A 105 10.19 -10.74 13.31
CA ASP A 105 10.67 -12.05 13.75
C ASP A 105 12.13 -11.96 14.16
N ALA A 106 12.98 -11.38 13.29
CA ALA A 106 14.39 -11.16 13.58
C ALA A 106 14.61 -10.22 14.78
N ILE A 107 13.77 -9.20 14.97
CA ILE A 107 13.82 -8.34 16.17
C ILE A 107 13.56 -9.17 17.43
N MET A 108 12.54 -10.04 17.39
CA MET A 108 12.14 -10.86 18.54
C MET A 108 13.13 -12.00 18.84
N GLU A 109 13.91 -12.45 17.86
CA GLU A 109 15.00 -13.42 18.05
C GLU A 109 16.25 -12.79 18.68
N HIS A 110 16.44 -11.46 18.58
CA HIS A 110 17.64 -10.75 19.00
C HIS A 110 17.35 -9.69 20.09
N LEU A 111 16.37 -9.94 20.97
CA LEU A 111 15.97 -9.01 22.03
C LEU A 111 17.15 -8.58 22.94
N ASP A 112 18.10 -9.48 23.19
CA ASP A 112 19.29 -9.23 24.01
C ASP A 112 20.25 -8.18 23.42
N GLN A 113 20.22 -7.98 22.11
CA GLN A 113 21.09 -7.04 21.39
C GLN A 113 20.48 -5.65 21.28
N LEU A 114 19.17 -5.49 21.52
CA LEU A 114 18.47 -4.21 21.33
C LEU A 114 18.96 -3.11 22.26
N GLN A 115 19.56 -3.45 23.40
CA GLN A 115 20.11 -2.48 24.34
C GLN A 115 21.26 -1.64 23.77
N ASP A 116 21.94 -2.15 22.73
CA ASP A 116 23.10 -1.52 22.10
C ASP A 116 22.70 -0.58 20.95
N LEU A 117 21.41 -0.54 20.59
CA LEU A 117 20.91 0.33 19.53
C LEU A 117 20.92 1.81 19.96
N PRO A 118 21.19 2.73 19.02
CA PRO A 118 21.24 4.17 19.28
C PRO A 118 19.85 4.81 19.43
N VAL A 119 18.96 4.17 20.17
CA VAL A 119 17.60 4.65 20.41
C VAL A 119 17.35 5.01 21.87
N ARG A 120 16.49 6.00 22.09
CA ARG A 120 16.10 6.40 23.43
C ARG A 120 15.36 5.26 24.14
N GLY A 121 15.89 4.82 25.27
CA GLY A 121 15.26 3.77 26.08
C GLY A 121 15.57 2.34 25.62
N ALA A 122 16.64 2.16 24.85
CA ALA A 122 17.11 0.86 24.33
C ALA A 122 17.13 -0.25 25.39
N LYS A 123 17.61 0.06 26.61
CA LYS A 123 17.67 -0.90 27.73
C LYS A 123 16.33 -1.50 28.16
N LYS A 124 15.21 -0.83 27.87
CA LYS A 124 13.84 -1.31 28.19
C LYS A 124 13.08 -1.77 26.96
N LEU A 125 13.73 -1.79 25.80
CA LEU A 125 13.07 -2.08 24.54
C LEU A 125 12.73 -3.57 24.44
N ALA A 126 13.66 -4.42 24.84
CA ALA A 126 13.47 -5.87 24.88
C ALA A 126 12.28 -6.28 25.76
N ASP A 127 12.28 -5.82 27.03
CA ASP A 127 11.19 -6.13 27.98
C ASP A 127 9.84 -5.65 27.45
N ARG A 128 9.84 -4.50 26.78
CA ARG A 128 8.62 -3.89 26.24
C ARG A 128 8.06 -4.67 25.05
N LEU A 129 8.93 -5.08 24.13
CA LEU A 129 8.55 -5.90 22.98
C LEU A 129 8.06 -7.27 23.43
N ASP A 130 8.76 -7.91 24.36
CA ASP A 130 8.39 -9.22 24.90
C ASP A 130 7.04 -9.18 25.63
N ALA A 131 6.81 -8.15 26.46
CA ALA A 131 5.55 -7.96 27.15
C ALA A 131 4.34 -7.72 26.23
N HIS A 132 4.57 -7.29 24.98
CA HIS A 132 3.51 -7.01 24.00
C HIS A 132 3.62 -7.92 22.76
N ARG A 133 4.29 -9.06 22.88
CA ARG A 133 4.57 -9.99 21.79
C ARG A 133 3.30 -10.37 21.00
N ASP A 134 2.27 -10.86 21.67
CA ASP A 134 1.06 -11.33 21.02
C ASP A 134 0.34 -10.19 20.28
N GLN A 135 0.28 -9.00 20.91
CA GLN A 135 -0.30 -7.81 20.29
C GLN A 135 0.49 -7.38 19.06
N LEU A 136 1.81 -7.41 19.12
CA LEU A 136 2.71 -7.05 18.03
C LEU A 136 2.47 -7.93 16.79
N PHE A 137 2.41 -9.26 16.98
CA PHE A 137 2.16 -10.20 15.89
C PHE A 137 0.74 -10.08 15.34
N LEU A 138 -0.25 -9.86 16.20
CA LEU A 138 -1.63 -9.60 15.76
C LEU A 138 -1.70 -8.32 14.92
N SER A 139 -1.06 -7.26 15.37
CA SER A 139 -1.02 -5.99 14.64
C SER A 139 -0.32 -6.11 13.29
N ARG A 140 0.77 -6.89 13.19
CA ARG A 140 1.40 -7.21 11.92
C ARG A 140 0.46 -7.97 10.99
N GLN A 141 -0.25 -8.97 11.51
CA GLN A 141 -1.21 -9.74 10.73
C GLN A 141 -2.32 -8.84 10.18
N LEU A 142 -2.85 -7.92 10.99
CA LEU A 142 -3.89 -6.98 10.58
C LEU A 142 -3.38 -5.93 9.56
N ALA A 143 -2.12 -5.50 9.69
CA ALA A 143 -1.50 -4.54 8.77
C ALA A 143 -1.01 -5.16 7.45
N THR A 144 -0.96 -6.49 7.35
CA THR A 144 -0.43 -7.17 6.17
C THR A 144 -1.51 -7.35 5.11
N ILE A 145 -1.31 -6.73 3.95
CA ILE A 145 -2.19 -6.88 2.79
C ILE A 145 -2.04 -8.29 2.19
N VAL A 146 -3.16 -8.97 2.01
CA VAL A 146 -3.20 -10.28 1.35
C VAL A 146 -3.08 -10.11 -0.16
N THR A 147 -2.14 -10.82 -0.78
CA THR A 147 -1.89 -10.72 -2.24
C THR A 147 -2.29 -11.95 -3.02
N ASP A 148 -2.55 -13.06 -2.35
CA ASP A 148 -3.08 -14.29 -2.95
C ASP A 148 -4.61 -14.29 -2.81
N VAL A 149 -5.26 -13.56 -3.72
CA VAL A 149 -6.71 -13.33 -3.70
C VAL A 149 -7.33 -13.85 -4.99
N ASP A 150 -8.02 -14.99 -4.89
CA ASP A 150 -8.68 -15.61 -6.05
C ASP A 150 -9.72 -14.69 -6.70
N GLU A 151 -10.47 -13.93 -5.89
CA GLU A 151 -11.51 -13.00 -6.33
C GLU A 151 -10.94 -11.77 -7.07
N ALA A 152 -9.64 -11.50 -6.99
CA ALA A 152 -9.04 -10.36 -7.68
C ALA A 152 -9.12 -10.59 -9.20
N PRO A 153 -9.61 -9.61 -9.99
CA PRO A 153 -9.73 -9.75 -11.42
C PRO A 153 -8.36 -9.88 -12.10
N GLY A 154 -8.30 -10.67 -13.18
CA GLY A 154 -7.11 -10.81 -14.01
C GLY A 154 -6.98 -9.69 -15.05
N LEU A 155 -5.85 -9.68 -15.78
CA LEU A 155 -5.54 -8.65 -16.77
C LEU A 155 -6.61 -8.48 -17.84
N GLN A 156 -7.26 -9.57 -18.25
CA GLN A 156 -8.31 -9.54 -19.28
C GLN A 156 -9.59 -8.83 -18.81
N GLU A 157 -9.82 -8.82 -17.50
CA GLU A 157 -11.05 -8.28 -16.90
C GLU A 157 -10.91 -6.79 -16.50
N ILE A 158 -9.67 -6.31 -16.28
CA ILE A 158 -9.40 -4.93 -15.87
C ILE A 158 -9.08 -4.00 -17.05
N GLY A 159 -9.10 -4.51 -18.29
CA GLY A 159 -8.85 -3.70 -19.47
C GLY A 159 -9.84 -2.53 -19.58
N TRP A 160 -9.32 -1.32 -19.82
CA TRP A 160 -10.16 -0.14 -20.03
C TRP A 160 -11.05 -0.32 -21.27
N GLN A 161 -12.38 -0.37 -21.07
CA GLN A 161 -13.37 -0.56 -22.12
C GLN A 161 -13.91 0.76 -22.71
N GLY A 162 -13.43 1.89 -22.20
CA GLY A 162 -13.95 3.20 -22.58
C GLY A 162 -15.10 3.65 -21.67
N ILE A 163 -15.81 4.68 -22.13
CA ILE A 163 -16.97 5.23 -21.43
C ILE A 163 -18.24 4.76 -22.16
N TYR A 164 -19.15 4.14 -21.44
CA TYR A 164 -20.50 3.84 -21.89
C TYR A 164 -21.31 5.15 -21.93
N GLN A 165 -21.38 5.79 -23.10
CA GLN A 165 -21.83 7.17 -23.26
C GLN A 165 -23.21 7.41 -22.67
N ASP A 166 -24.20 6.58 -23.06
CA ASP A 166 -25.59 6.76 -22.64
C ASP A 166 -25.75 6.63 -21.11
N ALA A 167 -25.07 5.64 -20.51
CA ALA A 167 -25.09 5.46 -19.06
C ALA A 167 -24.37 6.60 -18.33
N PHE A 168 -23.30 7.14 -18.91
CA PHE A 168 -22.58 8.26 -18.34
C PHE A 168 -23.35 9.57 -18.43
N GLU A 169 -24.05 9.82 -19.55
CA GLU A 169 -24.91 10.99 -19.70
C GLU A 169 -26.09 10.95 -18.71
N LEU A 170 -26.76 9.78 -18.60
CA LEU A 170 -27.81 9.58 -17.61
C LEU A 170 -27.33 9.85 -16.18
N PHE A 171 -26.16 9.30 -15.82
CA PHE A 171 -25.54 9.54 -14.52
C PHE A 171 -25.22 11.03 -14.30
N CYS A 172 -24.71 11.73 -15.30
CA CYS A 172 -24.45 13.16 -15.20
C CYS A 172 -25.71 13.98 -14.98
N ASP A 173 -26.81 13.61 -15.66
CA ASP A 173 -28.10 14.27 -15.51
C ASP A 173 -28.70 14.03 -14.12
N GLU A 174 -28.68 12.80 -13.62
CA GLU A 174 -29.13 12.42 -12.27
C GLU A 174 -28.36 13.15 -11.18
N MET A 175 -27.02 13.29 -11.35
CA MET A 175 -26.14 13.94 -10.39
C MET A 175 -26.08 15.47 -10.55
N GLY A 176 -26.70 16.04 -11.56
CA GLY A 176 -26.68 17.48 -11.85
C GLY A 176 -25.30 17.98 -12.30
N PHE A 177 -24.48 17.13 -12.93
CA PHE A 177 -23.17 17.55 -13.45
C PHE A 177 -23.32 18.36 -14.74
N GLY A 178 -22.63 19.51 -14.78
CA GLY A 178 -22.69 20.41 -15.93
C GLY A 178 -21.91 19.93 -17.16
N THR A 179 -22.10 20.63 -18.29
CA THR A 179 -21.52 20.32 -19.61
C THR A 179 -20.00 20.23 -19.66
N ALA A 180 -19.28 20.85 -18.71
CA ALA A 180 -17.82 20.73 -18.61
C ALA A 180 -17.37 19.30 -18.28
N PHE A 181 -18.18 18.55 -17.54
CA PHE A 181 -17.88 17.16 -17.16
C PHE A 181 -18.15 16.19 -18.33
N THR A 182 -19.28 16.35 -19.00
CA THR A 182 -19.62 15.59 -20.21
C THR A 182 -18.66 15.89 -21.37
N GLY A 183 -18.18 17.14 -21.49
CA GLY A 183 -17.18 17.53 -22.48
C GLY A 183 -15.83 16.81 -22.29
N ARG A 184 -15.38 16.58 -21.06
CA ARG A 184 -14.16 15.79 -20.78
C ARG A 184 -14.31 14.33 -21.18
N ALA A 185 -15.46 13.72 -20.96
CA ALA A 185 -15.73 12.35 -21.38
C ALA A 185 -15.64 12.19 -22.89
N ASN A 186 -16.19 13.14 -23.65
CA ASN A 186 -16.10 13.16 -25.10
C ASN A 186 -14.65 13.28 -25.61
N GLN A 187 -13.81 14.07 -24.94
CA GLN A 187 -12.37 14.15 -25.27
C GLN A 187 -11.62 12.83 -25.02
N LEU A 188 -11.95 12.11 -23.95
CA LEU A 188 -11.37 10.80 -23.65
C LEU A 188 -11.76 9.75 -24.73
N LYS A 189 -13.00 9.79 -25.22
CA LYS A 189 -13.48 8.91 -26.29
C LYS A 189 -12.68 9.13 -27.58
N GLN A 190 -12.43 10.36 -27.96
CA GLN A 190 -11.65 10.70 -29.17
C GLN A 190 -10.18 10.24 -29.06
N ARG A 191 -9.56 10.36 -27.87
CA ARG A 191 -8.19 9.86 -27.64
C ARG A 191 -8.08 8.35 -27.78
N ASN A 192 -9.03 7.59 -27.27
CA ASN A 192 -9.02 6.12 -27.38
C ASN A 192 -9.14 5.65 -28.83
N GLN A 193 -9.96 6.30 -29.64
CA GLN A 193 -10.08 5.95 -31.07
C GLN A 193 -8.77 6.21 -31.85
N SER A 194 -8.00 7.22 -31.49
CA SER A 194 -6.73 7.53 -32.13
C SER A 194 -5.57 6.62 -31.69
N THR A 195 -5.69 5.93 -30.56
CA THR A 195 -4.65 5.02 -30.04
C THR A 195 -4.84 3.59 -30.56
N LEU A 196 -6.06 3.19 -30.89
CA LEU A 196 -6.38 1.88 -31.49
C LEU A 196 -6.11 1.81 -33.01
N THR A 197 -5.76 2.94 -33.64
CA THR A 197 -5.50 3.04 -35.08
C THR A 197 -4.00 3.17 -35.41
N ARG A 198 -3.13 2.95 -34.43
CA ARG A 198 -1.67 2.86 -34.57
C ARG A 198 -1.18 1.49 -34.12
#